data_eaf8177e8fc5ee2ba0d61b48206832eb
#
_entry.id   eaf8177e8fc5ee2ba0d61b48206832eb
#
_cell.length_a   1.000
_cell.length_b   1.000
_cell.length_c   1.000
_cell.angle_alpha   90.00
_cell.angle_beta   90.00
_cell.angle_gamma   90.00
#
_symmetry.space_group_name_H-M   'P 1'
#
loop_
_entity.id
_entity.type
_entity.pdbx_description
1 polymer ?
#
loop_
_entity_poly.entity_id
_entity_poly.type
_entity_poly.pdbx_seq_one_letter_code
_entity_poly.pdbx_strand_id
1 'polypeptide(L)'
;LGVDEAQAEARIVETQRELLRCLNGSNRWVFDSVGVQAECELKLATSERQGDEEYHKHRVVDRTLVVNEERWIIDFKTSHKHEAQTEEEFIASQKEEYRPQLESYGELFRGFEDTPQRLALLLTSIDALVEL
;
A
#
# COMPACT_ATOMS: atom_id res chain seq x y z
N LEU A 1 20.68 10.14 20.50
CA LEU A 1 20.97 9.83 19.20
C LEU A 1 20.13 8.78 18.59
N GLY A 2 19.54 8.05 18.60
CA GLY A 2 18.79 7.04 17.87
C GLY A 2 17.73 6.41 18.73
N VAL A 3 17.08 5.47 18.14
CA VAL A 3 16.08 4.67 18.82
C VAL A 3 16.81 3.62 19.66
N ASP A 4 16.43 3.50 20.94
CA ASP A 4 16.92 2.43 21.80
C ASP A 4 16.63 1.07 21.13
N GLU A 5 17.58 0.12 21.17
CA GLU A 5 17.41 -1.20 20.58
C GLU A 5 16.17 -1.92 21.10
N ALA A 6 15.90 -1.79 22.40
CA ALA A 6 14.70 -2.39 23.00
C ALA A 6 13.41 -1.81 22.41
N GLN A 7 13.37 -0.51 22.12
CA GLN A 7 12.22 0.13 21.50
C GLN A 7 12.08 -0.29 20.02
N ALA A 8 13.20 -0.41 19.30
CA ALA A 8 13.19 -0.87 17.92
C ALA A 8 12.68 -2.31 17.82
N GLU A 9 13.15 -3.19 18.69
CA GLU A 9 12.69 -4.57 18.76
C GLU A 9 11.20 -4.66 19.09
N ALA A 10 10.74 -3.84 20.06
CA ALA A 10 9.33 -3.80 20.44
C ALA A 10 8.44 -3.37 19.26
N ARG A 11 8.88 -2.41 18.46
CA ARG A 11 8.16 -1.94 17.28
C ARG A 11 8.09 -3.02 16.21
N ILE A 12 9.18 -3.76 15.99
CA ILE A 12 9.22 -4.87 15.04
C ILE A 12 8.21 -5.94 15.45
N VAL A 13 8.21 -6.32 16.72
CA VAL A 13 7.29 -7.33 17.25
C VAL A 13 5.84 -6.89 17.10
N GLU A 14 5.55 -5.63 17.41
CA GLU A 14 4.21 -5.07 17.27
C GLU A 14 3.74 -5.09 15.80
N THR A 15 4.59 -4.66 14.89
CA THR A 15 4.29 -4.68 13.46
C THR A 15 4.03 -6.09 12.96
N GLN A 16 4.82 -7.06 13.41
CA GLN A 16 4.61 -8.47 13.07
C GLN A 16 3.27 -8.99 13.56
N ARG A 17 2.87 -8.62 14.77
CA ARG A 17 1.56 -9.01 15.33
C ARG A 17 0.42 -8.42 14.53
N GLU A 18 0.54 -7.16 14.13
CA GLU A 18 -0.46 -6.47 13.32
C GLU A 18 -0.60 -7.13 11.95
N LEU A 19 0.51 -7.47 11.31
CA LEU A 19 0.49 -8.18 10.04
C LEU A 19 -0.15 -9.57 10.17
N LEU A 20 0.19 -10.31 11.23
CA LEU A 20 -0.42 -11.62 11.49
C LEU A 20 -1.93 -11.51 11.70
N ARG A 21 -2.37 -10.45 12.38
CA ARG A 21 -3.80 -10.20 12.57
C ARG A 21 -4.50 -9.97 11.24
N CYS A 22 -3.89 -9.20 10.33
CA CYS A 22 -4.41 -8.97 9.00
C CYS A 22 -4.48 -10.27 8.19
N LEU A 23 -3.47 -11.13 8.31
CA LEU A 23 -3.43 -12.41 7.61
C LEU A 23 -4.52 -13.38 8.09
N ASN A 24 -4.99 -13.23 9.31
CA ASN A 24 -6.02 -14.08 9.89
C ASN A 24 -7.40 -13.43 9.89
N GLY A 25 -7.53 -12.20 9.41
CA GLY A 25 -8.76 -11.42 9.43
C GLY A 25 -9.50 -11.41 8.09
N SER A 26 -10.48 -10.50 7.99
CA SER A 26 -11.32 -10.33 6.81
C SER A 26 -10.55 -9.82 5.59
N ASN A 27 -9.36 -9.24 5.79
CA ASN A 27 -8.52 -8.72 4.71
C ASN A 27 -7.48 -9.74 4.21
N ARG A 28 -7.60 -10.99 4.65
CA ARG A 28 -6.69 -12.06 4.24
C ARG A 28 -6.59 -12.21 2.73
N TRP A 29 -7.67 -11.97 2.01
CA TRP A 29 -7.70 -12.11 0.55
C TRP A 29 -6.65 -11.25 -0.15
N VAL A 30 -6.24 -10.14 0.46
CA VAL A 30 -5.20 -9.25 -0.08
C VAL A 30 -3.89 -10.01 -0.25
N PHE A 31 -3.62 -10.98 0.60
CA PHE A 31 -2.40 -11.76 0.61
C PHE A 31 -2.53 -13.10 -0.12
N ASP A 32 -3.72 -13.41 -0.62
CA ASP A 32 -3.97 -14.66 -1.32
C ASP A 32 -3.33 -14.62 -2.69
N SER A 33 -2.54 -15.66 -3.01
CA SER A 33 -1.88 -15.80 -4.30
C SER A 33 -2.64 -16.70 -5.26
N VAL A 34 -3.77 -17.22 -4.85
CA VAL A 34 -4.64 -18.08 -5.68
C VAL A 34 -5.46 -17.17 -6.57
N GLY A 35 -4.84 -16.70 -7.61
CA GLY A 35 -5.50 -15.83 -8.54
C GLY A 35 -4.53 -15.44 -9.62
N VAL A 36 -5.03 -14.82 -10.64
CA VAL A 36 -4.25 -14.43 -11.78
C VAL A 36 -3.60 -13.08 -11.49
N GLN A 37 -2.31 -12.95 -11.79
CA GLN A 37 -1.57 -11.69 -11.78
C GLN A 37 -1.46 -11.04 -10.39
N ALA A 38 -1.26 -11.86 -9.36
CA ALA A 38 -0.99 -11.36 -8.00
C ALA A 38 0.52 -11.23 -7.78
N GLU A 39 0.96 -10.08 -7.32
CA GLU A 39 2.36 -9.81 -7.04
C GLU A 39 2.55 -8.94 -5.81
N CYS A 40 3.65 -9.18 -5.08
CA CYS A 40 4.09 -8.35 -3.96
C CYS A 40 5.36 -7.61 -4.38
N GLU A 41 5.49 -6.37 -3.93
CA GLU A 41 6.65 -5.51 -4.21
C GLU A 41 6.97 -5.41 -5.71
N LEU A 42 5.94 -5.26 -6.53
CA LEU A 42 6.12 -5.10 -7.96
C LEU A 42 6.82 -3.77 -8.25
N LYS A 43 7.93 -3.86 -8.98
CA LYS A 43 8.68 -2.68 -9.42
C LYS A 43 8.15 -2.21 -10.76
N LEU A 44 7.70 -0.98 -10.81
CA LEU A 44 7.27 -0.31 -12.03
C LEU A 44 8.30 0.73 -12.42
N ALA A 45 8.64 0.78 -13.68
CA ALA A 45 9.60 1.74 -14.21
C ALA A 45 9.01 2.48 -15.39
N THR A 46 9.29 3.76 -15.47
CA THR A 46 8.91 4.59 -16.61
C THR A 46 10.03 5.58 -16.90
N SER A 47 10.05 6.09 -18.12
CA SER A 47 10.96 7.14 -18.52
C SER A 47 10.22 8.47 -18.50
N GLU A 48 10.80 9.45 -17.84
CA GLU A 48 10.26 10.81 -17.82
C GLU A 48 11.30 11.75 -18.39
N ARG A 49 10.86 12.79 -19.09
CA ARG A 49 11.74 13.81 -19.62
C ARG A 49 11.47 15.13 -18.91
N GLN A 50 12.54 15.71 -18.39
CA GLN A 50 12.47 17.00 -17.72
C GLN A 50 13.47 17.94 -18.43
N GLY A 51 12.97 18.91 -19.17
CA GLY A 51 13.79 19.72 -20.05
C GLY A 51 14.35 18.88 -21.19
N ASP A 52 15.66 18.89 -21.37
CA ASP A 52 16.35 18.07 -22.38
C ASP A 52 16.90 16.77 -21.82
N GLU A 53 16.67 16.51 -20.54
CA GLU A 53 17.15 15.30 -19.86
C GLU A 53 16.05 14.27 -19.73
N GLU A 54 16.40 13.03 -20.00
CA GLU A 54 15.55 11.89 -19.79
C GLU A 54 16.06 11.09 -18.60
N TYR A 55 15.16 10.74 -17.67
CA TYR A 55 15.51 9.90 -16.55
C TYR A 55 14.42 8.86 -16.31
N HIS A 56 14.83 7.75 -15.68
CA HIS A 56 13.93 6.66 -15.35
C HIS A 56 13.41 6.83 -13.94
N LYS A 57 12.08 6.78 -13.80
CA LYS A 57 11.41 6.86 -12.52
C LYS A 57 10.93 5.46 -12.14
N HIS A 58 11.33 5.02 -10.96
CA HIS A 58 10.95 3.70 -10.44
C HIS A 58 9.93 3.85 -9.32
N ARG A 59 8.91 3.01 -9.35
CA ARG A 59 7.89 2.90 -8.32
C ARG A 59 7.80 1.46 -7.86
N VAL A 60 7.64 1.25 -6.56
CA VAL A 60 7.43 -0.07 -5.97
C VAL A 60 6.03 -0.12 -5.41
N VAL A 61 5.23 -1.02 -5.94
CA VAL A 61 3.88 -1.28 -5.44
C VAL A 61 3.95 -2.44 -4.46
N ASP A 62 3.47 -2.26 -3.24
CA ASP A 62 3.56 -3.28 -2.21
C ASP A 62 2.80 -4.55 -2.57
N ARG A 63 1.58 -4.39 -3.07
CA ARG A 63 0.77 -5.52 -3.47
C ARG A 63 -0.15 -5.14 -4.62
N THR A 64 -0.24 -6.00 -5.62
CA THR A 64 -1.21 -5.86 -6.69
C THR A 64 -1.80 -7.23 -7.03
N LEU A 65 -3.07 -7.26 -7.36
CA LEU A 65 -3.76 -8.47 -7.79
C LEU A 65 -5.00 -8.11 -8.60
N VAL A 66 -5.43 -9.05 -9.44
CA VAL A 66 -6.67 -8.89 -10.21
C VAL A 66 -7.74 -9.78 -9.59
N VAL A 67 -8.83 -9.17 -9.17
CA VAL A 67 -9.98 -9.86 -8.58
C VAL A 67 -11.25 -9.39 -9.29
N ASN A 68 -12.05 -10.32 -9.78
CA ASN A 68 -13.30 -9.99 -10.50
C ASN A 68 -13.07 -9.01 -11.66
N GLU A 69 -12.00 -9.22 -12.41
CA GLU A 69 -11.63 -8.40 -13.56
C GLU A 69 -11.26 -6.95 -13.20
N GLU A 70 -10.94 -6.69 -11.95
CA GLU A 70 -10.47 -5.39 -11.49
C GLU A 70 -9.06 -5.50 -10.92
N ARG A 71 -8.20 -4.55 -11.27
CA ARG A 71 -6.84 -4.46 -10.76
C ARG A 71 -6.84 -3.73 -9.41
N TRP A 72 -6.47 -4.42 -8.36
CA TRP A 72 -6.24 -3.79 -7.07
C TRP A 72 -4.77 -3.38 -6.94
N ILE A 73 -4.55 -2.16 -6.52
CA ILE A 73 -3.22 -1.63 -6.22
C ILE A 73 -3.28 -1.22 -4.76
N ILE A 74 -2.52 -1.93 -3.93
CA ILE A 74 -2.64 -1.81 -2.48
C ILE A 74 -1.29 -1.44 -1.90
N ASP A 75 -1.29 -0.39 -1.07
CA ASP A 75 -0.11 0.04 -0.34
C ASP A 75 -0.31 -0.28 1.13
N PHE A 76 0.72 -0.83 1.75
CA PHE A 76 0.67 -1.20 3.17
C PHE A 76 1.22 -0.06 3.99
N LYS A 77 0.47 0.38 5.00
CA LYS A 77 0.90 1.42 5.93
C LYS A 77 0.84 0.90 7.35
N THR A 78 1.95 1.07 8.07
CA THR A 78 2.08 0.62 9.44
C THR A 78 1.90 1.76 10.46
N SER A 79 1.44 2.93 9.98
CA SER A 79 1.20 4.10 10.81
C SER A 79 0.17 3.83 11.90
N HIS A 80 0.33 4.51 13.03
CA HIS A 80 -0.61 4.42 14.15
C HIS A 80 -1.35 5.75 14.33
N LYS A 81 -2.61 5.68 14.73
CA LYS A 81 -3.36 6.89 15.04
C LYS A 81 -2.87 7.51 16.34
N HIS A 82 -3.02 8.82 16.48
CA HIS A 82 -2.75 9.52 17.72
C HIS A 82 -3.87 9.26 18.75
N GLU A 83 -3.55 9.33 20.04
CA GLU A 83 -4.54 9.09 21.10
C GLU A 83 -5.76 10.01 21.02
N ALA A 84 -5.54 11.27 20.65
CA ALA A 84 -6.63 12.25 20.52
C ALA A 84 -7.40 12.14 19.21
N GLN A 85 -6.97 11.27 18.30
CA GLN A 85 -7.56 11.12 16.96
C GLN A 85 -8.55 9.96 16.95
N THR A 86 -9.70 10.14 16.33
CA THR A 86 -10.61 9.03 16.10
C THR A 86 -10.10 8.14 14.97
N GLU A 87 -10.60 6.92 14.90
CA GLU A 87 -10.27 6.01 13.80
C GLU A 87 -10.68 6.59 12.45
N GLU A 88 -11.85 7.21 12.38
CA GLU A 88 -12.34 7.87 11.16
C GLU A 88 -11.44 9.00 10.71
N GLU A 89 -10.97 9.82 11.65
CA GLU A 89 -10.04 10.92 11.35
C GLU A 89 -8.70 10.38 10.87
N PHE A 90 -8.23 9.30 11.46
CA PHE A 90 -6.99 8.64 11.04
C PHE A 90 -7.12 8.12 9.62
N ILE A 91 -8.18 7.41 9.31
CA ILE A 91 -8.45 6.87 7.96
C ILE A 91 -8.48 8.00 6.95
N ALA A 92 -9.21 9.07 7.24
CA ALA A 92 -9.33 10.22 6.33
C ALA A 92 -7.96 10.86 6.06
N SER A 93 -7.15 11.04 7.09
CA SER A 93 -5.82 11.63 6.94
C SER A 93 -4.87 10.75 6.13
N GLN A 94 -4.94 9.43 6.31
CA GLN A 94 -4.12 8.50 5.55
C GLN A 94 -4.52 8.48 4.07
N LYS A 95 -5.81 8.51 3.78
CA LYS A 95 -6.30 8.58 2.40
C LYS A 95 -5.80 9.84 1.70
N GLU A 96 -5.89 10.98 2.36
CA GLU A 96 -5.46 12.26 1.80
C GLU A 96 -3.95 12.27 1.56
N GLU A 97 -3.18 11.80 2.53
CA GLU A 97 -1.72 11.80 2.45
C GLU A 97 -1.19 10.92 1.32
N TYR A 98 -1.75 9.74 1.14
CA TYR A 98 -1.21 8.74 0.21
C TYR A 98 -1.97 8.63 -1.11
N ARG A 99 -3.04 9.40 -1.29
CA ARG A 99 -3.78 9.42 -2.56
C ARG A 99 -2.90 9.72 -3.78
N PRO A 100 -2.03 10.75 -3.75
CA PRO A 100 -1.19 11.04 -4.92
C PRO A 100 -0.27 9.88 -5.29
N GLN A 101 0.27 9.18 -4.30
CA GLN A 101 1.14 8.03 -4.52
C GLN A 101 0.40 6.90 -5.22
N LEU A 102 -0.79 6.55 -4.73
CA LEU A 102 -1.60 5.48 -5.31
C LEU A 102 -2.09 5.83 -6.71
N GLU A 103 -2.48 7.08 -6.92
CA GLU A 103 -2.89 7.55 -8.25
C GLU A 103 -1.74 7.46 -9.25
N SER A 104 -0.51 7.76 -8.82
CA SER A 104 0.66 7.64 -9.68
C SER A 104 0.92 6.18 -10.08
N TYR A 105 0.71 5.24 -9.15
CA TYR A 105 0.81 3.82 -9.46
C TYR A 105 -0.26 3.40 -10.48
N GLY A 106 -1.49 3.89 -10.29
CA GLY A 106 -2.57 3.62 -11.24
C GLY A 106 -2.26 4.09 -12.64
N GLU A 107 -1.66 5.24 -12.79
CA GLU A 107 -1.25 5.77 -14.09
C GLU A 107 -0.21 4.87 -14.77
N LEU A 108 0.74 4.35 -14.00
CA LEU A 108 1.75 3.43 -14.54
C LEU A 108 1.09 2.15 -15.08
N PHE A 109 0.11 1.60 -14.37
CA PHE A 109 -0.62 0.42 -14.86
C PHE A 109 -1.44 0.71 -16.10
N ARG A 110 -2.04 1.89 -16.23
CA ARG A 110 -2.78 2.28 -17.42
C ARG A 110 -1.89 2.36 -18.67
N GLY A 111 -0.59 2.50 -18.47
CA GLY A 111 0.37 2.49 -19.58
C GLY A 111 0.47 1.15 -20.29
N PHE A 112 0.07 0.05 -19.66
CA PHE A 112 0.18 -1.28 -20.27
C PHE A 112 -1.06 -2.18 -20.13
N GLU A 113 -2.13 -1.71 -19.52
CA GLU A 113 -3.38 -2.46 -19.46
C GLU A 113 -4.59 -1.52 -19.34
N ASP A 114 -5.74 -2.00 -19.79
CA ASP A 114 -7.01 -1.26 -19.73
C ASP A 114 -7.94 -1.74 -18.60
N THR A 115 -7.43 -2.59 -17.72
CA THR A 115 -8.21 -3.17 -16.63
C THR A 115 -8.70 -2.09 -15.67
N PRO A 116 -9.98 -2.10 -15.28
CA PRO A 116 -10.47 -1.18 -14.25
C PRO A 116 -9.65 -1.30 -12.97
N GLN A 117 -9.44 -0.19 -12.29
CA GLN A 117 -8.55 -0.14 -11.14
C GLN A 117 -9.28 0.17 -9.84
N ARG A 118 -8.79 -0.43 -8.76
CA ARG A 118 -9.16 -0.05 -7.40
C ARG A 118 -7.89 0.24 -6.62
N LEU A 119 -7.84 1.40 -6.01
CA LEU A 119 -6.70 1.88 -5.24
C LEU A 119 -7.06 1.80 -3.77
N ALA A 120 -6.21 1.20 -2.97
CA ALA A 120 -6.51 1.00 -1.55
C ALA A 120 -5.25 1.08 -0.67
N LEU A 121 -5.48 1.42 0.59
CA LEU A 121 -4.48 1.35 1.65
C LEU A 121 -4.86 0.21 2.58
N LEU A 122 -3.91 -0.61 2.97
CA LEU A 122 -4.09 -1.54 4.07
C LEU A 122 -3.40 -0.94 5.29
N LEU A 123 -4.22 -0.48 6.24
CA LEU A 123 -3.74 0.11 7.49
C LEU A 123 -3.59 -1.01 8.51
N THR A 124 -2.38 -1.52 8.66
CA THR A 124 -2.13 -2.74 9.43
C THR A 124 -2.39 -2.57 10.93
N SER A 125 -2.21 -1.36 11.46
CA SER A 125 -2.42 -1.09 12.88
C SER A 125 -3.88 -1.28 13.32
N ILE A 126 -4.83 -1.10 12.40
CA ILE A 126 -6.26 -1.27 12.68
C ILE A 126 -6.92 -2.33 11.81
N ASP A 127 -6.14 -3.09 11.04
CA ASP A 127 -6.62 -4.12 10.11
C ASP A 127 -7.75 -3.60 9.22
N ALA A 128 -7.52 -2.45 8.59
CA ALA A 128 -8.51 -1.82 7.72
C ALA A 128 -7.99 -1.71 6.29
N LEU A 129 -8.75 -2.23 5.35
CA LEU A 129 -8.53 -2.00 3.93
C LEU A 129 -9.41 -0.83 3.52
N VAL A 130 -8.76 0.27 3.14
CA VAL A 130 -9.44 1.54 2.87
C VAL A 130 -9.31 1.86 1.40
N GLU A 131 -10.41 1.80 0.68
CA GLU A 131 -10.45 2.15 -0.74
C GLU A 131 -10.53 3.67 -0.91
N LEU A 132 -9.78 4.18 -1.86
CA LEU A 132 -9.75 5.62 -2.16
C LEU A 132 -10.87 6.05 -3.09
#